data_3fa87766c45ae02fe9af528d8101446c
#
_entry.id   3fa87766c45ae02fe9af528d8101446c
#
_cell.length_a   1.000
_cell.length_b   1.000
_cell.length_c   1.000
_cell.angle_alpha   90.00
_cell.angle_beta   90.00
_cell.angle_gamma   90.00
#
_symmetry.space_group_name_H-M   'P 1'
#
loop_
_entity.id
_entity.type
_entity.pdbx_description
1 polymer ?
#
loop_
_entity_poly.entity_id
_entity_poly.type
_entity_poly.pdbx_seq_one_letter_code
_entity_poly.pdbx_strand_id
1 'polypeptide(L)'
;EMTSSLVGSEMCIRDRSWLLYNFLSGAMIQLDEENKSIYEQILQDDAYASEKALLTENGFLVDYDELAFIRVANKRACADKKTLSLLIAPTMGCNFSCPYCFEYHRAGVMSKEVQDQIIQFISDSVKKNHHEHIFVYWFGGEPLLAADIIESMADRIMTIANSNGIQHTSAVVTNGYLLSEKILRMLEKHCVERIQVTLDGVGQINDASRMLHNGEGTFETIMENLSRRTTINIVVRSNISKRNMEHYGELYSYLVDFNKKYGTNLTLYPARMEVYHNSKTGKDEKLSQEEFFKYLGERGFLSTQKINDAKFVSCTAERFHSYAFDEKGNVYRCWNDVGNELMSFSTVDQLLRDNGKVKTRNIVPYLDNGYQFDDECLRCKLLPVCMGGCIMKRNFMKERTCTPIKFHTDDFVLRKFFKESDTSKGGEIHDADC
;
A
#
# COMPACT_ATOMS: atom_id res chain seq x y z
N GLU A 1 -23.48 3.48 -28.66
CA GLU A 1 -23.46 2.13 -28.04
C GLU A 1 -23.08 2.30 -26.59
N MET A 2 -24.06 2.08 -25.69
CA MET A 2 -23.77 2.03 -24.25
C MET A 2 -23.03 0.73 -23.96
N THR A 3 -21.77 0.83 -23.53
CA THR A 3 -20.96 -0.34 -23.24
C THR A 3 -21.03 -0.65 -21.74
N SER A 4 -21.70 -1.75 -21.39
CA SER A 4 -21.79 -2.27 -20.01
C SER A 4 -20.52 -3.05 -19.59
N SER A 5 -19.35 -2.71 -20.12
CA SER A 5 -18.17 -3.57 -20.02
C SER A 5 -17.52 -3.65 -18.63
N LEU A 6 -17.76 -2.67 -17.74
CA LEU A 6 -17.25 -2.63 -16.38
C LEU A 6 -18.35 -2.62 -15.32
N VAL A 7 -19.58 -2.96 -15.69
CA VAL A 7 -20.70 -3.10 -14.75
C VAL A 7 -20.46 -4.27 -13.80
N GLY A 8 -20.66 -3.99 -12.57
CA GLY A 8 -20.36 -4.71 -11.38
C GLY A 8 -20.54 -6.23 -11.29
N SER A 9 -20.12 -6.81 -10.19
CA SER A 9 -20.41 -8.19 -9.85
C SER A 9 -21.89 -8.33 -9.54
N GLU A 10 -22.57 -9.19 -10.29
CA GLU A 10 -23.87 -9.75 -9.90
C GLU A 10 -23.61 -10.87 -8.92
N MET A 11 -24.31 -10.86 -7.78
CA MET A 11 -24.18 -11.88 -6.76
C MET A 11 -25.54 -12.28 -6.25
N CYS A 12 -25.78 -13.59 -6.17
CA CYS A 12 -26.96 -14.15 -5.50
C CYS A 12 -26.78 -14.07 -3.97
N ILE A 13 -27.64 -13.32 -3.28
CA ILE A 13 -27.73 -13.31 -1.82
C ILE A 13 -28.75 -14.38 -1.40
N ARG A 14 -28.69 -14.87 -0.14
CA ARG A 14 -29.69 -15.78 0.42
C ARG A 14 -31.11 -15.26 0.11
N ASP A 15 -32.03 -16.16 -0.23
CA ASP A 15 -33.45 -15.90 -0.49
C ASP A 15 -33.83 -15.26 -1.84
N ARG A 16 -33.08 -15.58 -2.93
CA ARG A 16 -33.41 -15.16 -4.29
C ARG A 16 -33.28 -13.63 -4.54
N SER A 17 -32.46 -12.94 -3.79
CA SER A 17 -32.11 -11.56 -4.07
C SER A 17 -30.72 -11.44 -4.66
N TRP A 18 -30.54 -10.45 -5.52
CA TRP A 18 -29.30 -10.16 -6.24
C TRP A 18 -28.74 -8.82 -5.78
N LEU A 19 -27.42 -8.71 -5.69
CA LEU A 19 -26.74 -7.47 -5.40
C LEU A 19 -25.93 -7.05 -6.62
N LEU A 20 -26.26 -5.89 -7.17
CA LEU A 20 -25.49 -5.26 -8.25
C LEU A 20 -24.61 -4.18 -7.66
N TYR A 21 -23.32 -4.23 -7.97
CA TYR A 21 -22.33 -3.25 -7.50
C TYR A 21 -21.43 -2.75 -8.65
N ASN A 22 -21.32 -1.45 -8.83
CA ASN A 22 -20.44 -0.83 -9.81
C ASN A 22 -19.14 -0.37 -9.17
N PHE A 23 -18.00 -0.94 -9.57
CA PHE A 23 -16.68 -0.64 -8.99
C PHE A 23 -16.12 0.73 -9.40
N LEU A 24 -16.68 1.38 -10.43
CA LEU A 24 -16.25 2.72 -10.86
C LEU A 24 -16.96 3.81 -10.05
N SER A 25 -18.28 3.74 -9.97
CA SER A 25 -19.13 4.74 -9.30
C SER A 25 -19.33 4.46 -7.81
N GLY A 26 -19.18 3.21 -7.37
CA GLY A 26 -19.56 2.75 -6.04
C GLY A 26 -21.07 2.53 -5.87
N ALA A 27 -21.88 2.70 -6.92
CA ALA A 27 -23.32 2.49 -6.87
C ALA A 27 -23.66 1.04 -6.51
N MET A 28 -24.67 0.84 -5.66
CA MET A 28 -25.08 -0.47 -5.19
C MET A 28 -26.61 -0.55 -5.08
N ILE A 29 -27.21 -1.65 -5.59
CA ILE A 29 -28.64 -1.91 -5.52
C ILE A 29 -28.90 -3.39 -5.28
N GLN A 30 -29.91 -3.68 -4.47
CA GLN A 30 -30.44 -5.02 -4.29
C GLN A 30 -31.65 -5.22 -5.22
N LEU A 31 -31.66 -6.32 -5.97
CA LEU A 31 -32.72 -6.71 -6.91
C LEU A 31 -33.29 -8.07 -6.48
N ASP A 32 -34.59 -8.24 -6.64
CA ASP A 32 -35.22 -9.55 -6.66
C ASP A 32 -35.12 -10.19 -8.06
N GLU A 33 -35.62 -11.41 -8.22
CA GLU A 33 -35.59 -12.16 -9.49
C GLU A 33 -36.30 -11.41 -10.63
N GLU A 34 -37.45 -10.78 -10.32
CA GLU A 34 -38.23 -10.03 -11.31
C GLU A 34 -37.49 -8.80 -11.79
N ASN A 35 -37.00 -7.98 -10.85
CA ASN A 35 -36.24 -6.77 -11.14
C ASN A 35 -34.88 -7.06 -11.79
N LYS A 36 -34.23 -8.20 -11.49
CA LYS A 36 -33.05 -8.66 -12.19
C LYS A 36 -33.36 -8.96 -13.66
N SER A 37 -34.43 -9.69 -13.93
CA SER A 37 -34.85 -9.98 -15.31
C SER A 37 -35.18 -8.71 -16.09
N ILE A 38 -35.84 -7.74 -15.45
CA ILE A 38 -36.11 -6.42 -16.05
C ILE A 38 -34.79 -5.68 -16.33
N TYR A 39 -33.83 -5.66 -15.37
CA TYR A 39 -32.53 -5.06 -15.56
C TYR A 39 -31.78 -5.65 -16.77
N GLU A 40 -31.77 -6.97 -16.91
CA GLU A 40 -31.15 -7.65 -18.06
C GLU A 40 -31.82 -7.28 -19.38
N GLN A 41 -33.15 -7.11 -19.43
CA GLN A 41 -33.88 -6.63 -20.61
C GLN A 41 -33.54 -5.17 -20.94
N ILE A 42 -33.50 -4.30 -19.93
CA ILE A 42 -33.11 -2.89 -20.09
C ILE A 42 -31.74 -2.76 -20.75
N LEU A 43 -30.78 -3.60 -20.40
CA LEU A 43 -29.43 -3.57 -20.99
C LEU A 43 -29.44 -3.93 -22.49
N GLN A 44 -30.35 -4.79 -22.94
CA GLN A 44 -30.35 -5.36 -24.28
C GLN A 44 -31.25 -4.60 -25.27
N ASP A 45 -32.27 -3.87 -24.82
CA ASP A 45 -33.28 -3.26 -25.64
C ASP A 45 -33.29 -1.72 -25.55
N ASP A 46 -33.19 -1.05 -26.67
CA ASP A 46 -33.24 0.42 -26.75
C ASP A 46 -34.63 1.02 -26.49
N ALA A 47 -35.67 0.18 -26.45
CA ALA A 47 -37.00 0.62 -26.03
C ALA A 47 -37.05 1.16 -24.61
N TYR A 48 -36.09 0.76 -23.74
CA TYR A 48 -35.99 1.19 -22.35
C TYR A 48 -35.12 2.44 -22.13
N ALA A 49 -35.23 3.43 -23.01
CA ALA A 49 -34.35 4.64 -22.94
C ALA A 49 -34.51 5.42 -21.63
N SER A 50 -35.72 5.48 -21.05
CA SER A 50 -35.98 6.16 -19.76
C SER A 50 -35.35 5.46 -18.60
N GLU A 51 -35.42 4.14 -18.57
CA GLU A 51 -34.84 3.29 -17.53
C GLU A 51 -33.31 3.27 -17.63
N LYS A 52 -32.73 3.26 -18.83
CA LYS A 52 -31.32 3.42 -19.07
C LYS A 52 -30.82 4.77 -18.56
N ALA A 53 -31.57 5.86 -18.79
CA ALA A 53 -31.24 7.18 -18.26
C ALA A 53 -31.21 7.20 -16.73
N LEU A 54 -32.22 6.55 -16.09
CA LEU A 54 -32.28 6.44 -14.64
C LEU A 54 -31.09 5.63 -14.06
N LEU A 55 -30.72 4.52 -14.71
CA LEU A 55 -29.57 3.71 -14.31
C LEU A 55 -28.24 4.49 -14.48
N THR A 56 -28.16 5.35 -15.51
CA THR A 56 -26.99 6.22 -15.72
C THR A 56 -26.90 7.31 -14.65
N GLU A 57 -28.01 7.98 -14.34
CA GLU A 57 -28.08 9.00 -13.29
C GLU A 57 -27.66 8.44 -11.91
N ASN A 58 -28.01 7.18 -11.64
CA ASN A 58 -27.65 6.47 -10.41
C ASN A 58 -26.30 5.74 -10.47
N GLY A 59 -25.52 5.91 -11.52
CA GLY A 59 -24.16 5.41 -11.64
C GLY A 59 -24.01 3.92 -11.94
N PHE A 60 -25.08 3.24 -12.40
CA PHE A 60 -25.01 1.84 -12.84
C PHE A 60 -24.62 1.68 -14.30
N LEU A 61 -24.95 2.63 -15.13
CA LEU A 61 -24.54 2.71 -16.52
C LEU A 61 -23.75 3.99 -16.77
N VAL A 62 -23.03 4.05 -17.87
CA VAL A 62 -22.32 5.23 -18.34
C VAL A 62 -22.61 5.43 -19.83
N ASP A 63 -22.59 6.69 -20.28
CA ASP A 63 -22.80 7.12 -21.67
C ASP A 63 -21.48 7.56 -22.35
N TYR A 64 -20.34 7.21 -21.74
CA TYR A 64 -19.00 7.55 -22.20
C TYR A 64 -18.07 6.33 -22.21
N ASP A 65 -16.92 6.45 -22.87
CA ASP A 65 -15.86 5.42 -22.83
C ASP A 65 -15.22 5.36 -21.43
N GLU A 66 -15.59 4.34 -20.65
CA GLU A 66 -15.08 4.13 -19.29
C GLU A 66 -13.56 3.96 -19.25
N LEU A 67 -12.96 3.29 -20.24
CA LEU A 67 -11.51 3.12 -20.29
C LEU A 67 -10.81 4.44 -20.57
N ALA A 68 -11.37 5.27 -21.44
CA ALA A 68 -10.85 6.62 -21.66
C ALA A 68 -10.97 7.47 -20.40
N PHE A 69 -12.10 7.40 -19.69
CA PHE A 69 -12.31 8.07 -18.42
C PHE A 69 -11.26 7.62 -17.37
N ILE A 70 -11.09 6.31 -17.16
CA ILE A 70 -10.13 5.75 -16.21
C ILE A 70 -8.69 6.20 -16.54
N ARG A 71 -8.32 6.22 -17.83
CA ARG A 71 -6.99 6.71 -18.27
C ARG A 71 -6.78 8.18 -17.93
N VAL A 72 -7.78 9.02 -18.19
CA VAL A 72 -7.71 10.46 -17.87
C VAL A 72 -7.66 10.67 -16.35
N ALA A 73 -8.51 9.98 -15.59
CA ALA A 73 -8.55 10.04 -14.14
C ALA A 73 -7.21 9.57 -13.52
N ASN A 74 -6.61 8.49 -14.06
CA ASN A 74 -5.28 8.02 -13.64
C ASN A 74 -4.20 9.09 -13.88
N LYS A 75 -4.12 9.65 -15.08
CA LYS A 75 -3.14 10.71 -15.39
C LYS A 75 -3.29 11.91 -14.48
N ARG A 76 -4.54 12.33 -14.21
CA ARG A 76 -4.84 13.43 -13.29
C ARG A 76 -4.40 13.10 -11.86
N ALA A 77 -4.70 11.90 -11.37
CA ALA A 77 -4.33 11.45 -10.04
C ALA A 77 -2.80 11.29 -9.88
N CYS A 78 -2.10 10.83 -10.93
CA CYS A 78 -0.64 10.75 -10.93
C CYS A 78 0.03 12.14 -10.92
N ALA A 79 -0.60 13.13 -11.58
CA ALA A 79 -0.12 14.51 -11.65
C ALA A 79 -0.54 15.37 -10.45
N ASP A 80 -1.34 14.84 -9.52
CA ASP A 80 -1.74 15.56 -8.32
C ASP A 80 -0.51 15.96 -7.51
N LYS A 81 -0.37 17.24 -7.26
CA LYS A 81 0.77 17.85 -6.58
C LYS A 81 0.51 18.20 -5.11
N LYS A 82 -0.68 17.91 -4.59
CA LYS A 82 -1.02 18.26 -3.19
C LYS A 82 -0.05 17.66 -2.20
N THR A 83 0.35 16.39 -2.39
CA THR A 83 1.28 15.70 -1.50
C THR A 83 2.63 15.48 -2.18
N LEU A 84 3.70 15.98 -1.55
CA LEU A 84 5.06 15.54 -1.81
C LEU A 84 5.32 14.27 -1.00
N SER A 85 5.42 13.12 -1.67
CA SER A 85 5.60 11.81 -1.04
C SER A 85 7.04 11.36 -1.14
N LEU A 86 7.68 11.14 0.00
CA LEU A 86 9.10 10.81 0.09
C LEU A 86 9.30 9.48 0.80
N LEU A 87 10.18 8.64 0.28
CA LEU A 87 10.78 7.55 1.01
C LEU A 87 12.25 7.89 1.22
N ILE A 88 12.72 7.87 2.44
CA ILE A 88 14.11 8.18 2.78
C ILE A 88 14.69 6.99 3.53
N ALA A 89 15.75 6.40 2.95
CA ALA A 89 16.51 5.33 3.57
C ALA A 89 17.83 5.91 4.13
N PRO A 90 17.89 6.27 5.42
CA PRO A 90 19.09 6.87 6.01
C PRO A 90 20.25 5.88 6.10
N THR A 91 19.96 4.58 6.00
CA THR A 91 20.92 3.49 5.89
C THR A 91 20.33 2.30 5.15
N MET A 92 21.16 1.58 4.40
CA MET A 92 20.83 0.27 3.85
C MET A 92 21.38 -0.89 4.72
N GLY A 93 22.05 -0.57 5.84
CA GLY A 93 22.46 -1.55 6.85
C GLY A 93 21.23 -2.10 7.61
N CYS A 94 21.32 -3.35 8.05
CA CYS A 94 20.31 -3.98 8.89
C CYS A 94 21.00 -4.81 9.96
N ASN A 95 20.42 -4.92 11.14
CA ASN A 95 20.88 -5.81 12.22
C ASN A 95 20.32 -7.24 12.06
N PHE A 96 19.38 -7.49 11.14
CA PHE A 96 18.79 -8.80 10.87
C PHE A 96 19.39 -9.46 9.63
N SER A 97 19.24 -10.80 9.57
CA SER A 97 19.66 -11.65 8.44
C SER A 97 18.48 -12.47 7.88
N CYS A 98 17.37 -11.81 7.58
CA CYS A 98 16.17 -12.47 7.04
C CYS A 98 16.45 -13.10 5.66
N PRO A 99 16.20 -14.42 5.43
CA PRO A 99 16.57 -15.09 4.18
C PRO A 99 15.74 -14.65 2.97
N TYR A 100 14.53 -14.12 3.18
CA TYR A 100 13.66 -13.62 2.13
C TYR A 100 13.84 -12.12 1.84
N CYS A 101 14.77 -11.43 2.53
CA CYS A 101 14.92 -9.98 2.38
C CYS A 101 15.26 -9.61 0.95
N PHE A 102 14.54 -8.59 0.43
CA PHE A 102 14.76 -8.06 -0.91
C PHE A 102 15.70 -6.85 -0.93
N GLU A 103 16.02 -6.31 0.25
CA GLU A 103 16.86 -5.12 0.42
C GLU A 103 18.30 -5.37 -0.03
N TYR A 104 18.93 -4.36 -0.57
CA TYR A 104 20.35 -4.37 -0.94
C TYR A 104 21.20 -3.90 0.24
N HIS A 105 21.41 -4.81 1.22
CA HIS A 105 22.16 -4.48 2.43
C HIS A 105 23.60 -4.08 2.13
N ARG A 106 23.99 -2.95 2.69
CA ARG A 106 25.37 -2.44 2.68
C ARG A 106 25.62 -1.58 3.90
N ALA A 107 26.88 -1.54 4.34
CA ALA A 107 27.30 -0.72 5.47
C ALA A 107 27.30 0.78 5.11
N GLY A 108 27.13 1.60 6.14
CA GLY A 108 27.15 3.05 6.03
C GLY A 108 25.82 3.70 6.30
N VAL A 109 25.90 4.99 6.54
CA VAL A 109 24.72 5.86 6.78
C VAL A 109 24.78 7.07 5.86
N MET A 110 23.68 7.75 5.68
CA MET A 110 23.55 8.93 4.83
C MET A 110 24.46 10.06 5.33
N SER A 111 25.35 10.54 4.46
CA SER A 111 26.25 11.62 4.79
C SER A 111 25.51 12.96 5.00
N LYS A 112 26.13 13.87 5.74
CA LYS A 112 25.55 15.20 5.97
C LYS A 112 25.29 15.95 4.65
N GLU A 113 26.17 15.79 3.67
CA GLU A 113 26.00 16.38 2.34
C GLU A 113 24.73 15.88 1.64
N VAL A 114 24.50 14.57 1.63
CA VAL A 114 23.28 13.97 1.04
C VAL A 114 22.04 14.43 1.79
N GLN A 115 22.08 14.48 3.15
CA GLN A 115 20.98 15.04 3.95
C GLN A 115 20.68 16.48 3.53
N ASP A 116 21.70 17.33 3.39
CA ASP A 116 21.54 18.73 3.01
C ASP A 116 20.94 18.88 1.59
N GLN A 117 21.37 18.05 0.66
CA GLN A 117 20.82 18.02 -0.70
C GLN A 117 19.35 17.58 -0.72
N ILE A 118 18.96 16.54 0.05
CA ILE A 118 17.57 16.11 0.14
C ILE A 118 16.70 17.21 0.76
N ILE A 119 17.15 17.88 1.81
CA ILE A 119 16.42 18.98 2.44
C ILE A 119 16.28 20.18 1.47
N GLN A 120 17.33 20.50 0.72
CA GLN A 120 17.25 21.52 -0.32
C GLN A 120 16.22 21.15 -1.40
N PHE A 121 16.25 19.90 -1.88
CA PHE A 121 15.28 19.39 -2.85
C PHE A 121 13.82 19.53 -2.33
N ILE A 122 13.57 19.17 -1.06
CA ILE A 122 12.25 19.32 -0.43
C ILE A 122 11.83 20.80 -0.41
N SER A 123 12.72 21.70 0.05
CA SER A 123 12.43 23.13 0.11
C SER A 123 12.11 23.71 -1.27
N ASP A 124 12.88 23.36 -2.29
CA ASP A 124 12.68 23.85 -3.66
C ASP A 124 11.39 23.28 -4.26
N SER A 125 11.11 21.99 -4.01
CA SER A 125 9.87 21.36 -4.48
C SER A 125 8.63 22.00 -3.87
N VAL A 126 8.64 22.29 -2.56
CA VAL A 126 7.54 22.96 -1.85
C VAL A 126 7.27 24.34 -2.46
N LYS A 127 8.30 25.14 -2.65
CA LYS A 127 8.19 26.49 -3.22
C LYS A 127 7.69 26.47 -4.66
N LYS A 128 8.19 25.54 -5.48
CA LYS A 128 7.88 25.45 -6.91
C LYS A 128 6.47 24.93 -7.18
N ASN A 129 6.06 23.91 -6.44
CA ASN A 129 4.83 23.17 -6.75
C ASN A 129 3.64 23.52 -5.86
N HIS A 130 3.87 24.27 -4.77
CA HIS A 130 2.84 24.64 -3.80
C HIS A 130 2.12 23.42 -3.20
N HIS A 131 2.93 22.46 -2.69
CA HIS A 131 2.40 21.30 -1.99
C HIS A 131 1.63 21.73 -0.74
N GLU A 132 0.57 20.99 -0.41
CA GLU A 132 -0.24 21.19 0.81
C GLU A 132 0.24 20.28 1.95
N HIS A 133 0.95 19.18 1.60
CA HIS A 133 1.39 18.16 2.54
C HIS A 133 2.75 17.57 2.14
N ILE A 134 3.62 17.33 3.11
CA ILE A 134 4.84 16.51 2.99
C ILE A 134 4.59 15.21 3.74
N PHE A 135 4.69 14.08 3.04
CA PHE A 135 4.62 12.76 3.65
C PHE A 135 5.96 12.04 3.51
N VAL A 136 6.51 11.51 4.62
CA VAL A 136 7.81 10.83 4.65
C VAL A 136 7.67 9.40 5.16
N TYR A 137 8.13 8.43 4.36
CA TYR A 137 8.43 7.08 4.83
C TYR A 137 9.90 6.96 5.21
N TRP A 138 10.20 6.68 6.47
CA TRP A 138 11.51 6.26 6.91
C TRP A 138 11.66 4.76 6.68
N PHE A 139 12.65 4.39 5.87
CA PHE A 139 12.81 3.05 5.31
C PHE A 139 14.31 2.68 5.21
N GLY A 140 14.63 1.56 4.54
CA GLY A 140 15.97 1.04 4.33
C GLY A 140 16.15 -0.34 4.93
N GLY A 141 17.37 -0.80 5.17
CA GLY A 141 17.58 -2.09 5.82
C GLY A 141 16.93 -2.14 7.21
N GLU A 142 17.46 -1.33 8.14
CA GLU A 142 16.79 -0.98 9.41
C GLU A 142 17.01 0.52 9.69
N PRO A 143 16.00 1.37 9.48
CA PRO A 143 16.18 2.82 9.59
C PRO A 143 16.56 3.29 11.00
N LEU A 144 16.15 2.58 12.05
CA LEU A 144 16.46 2.96 13.44
C LEU A 144 17.93 2.75 13.82
N LEU A 145 18.75 2.11 12.97
CA LEU A 145 20.21 2.14 13.13
C LEU A 145 20.79 3.54 12.89
N ALA A 146 20.05 4.42 12.22
CA ALA A 146 20.39 5.80 11.95
C ALA A 146 19.33 6.77 12.51
N ALA A 147 18.88 6.51 13.75
CA ALA A 147 17.83 7.27 14.39
C ALA A 147 18.18 8.76 14.60
N ASP A 148 19.43 9.08 14.81
CA ASP A 148 19.97 10.44 14.91
C ASP A 148 19.81 11.22 13.58
N ILE A 149 20.01 10.54 12.46
CA ILE A 149 19.79 11.13 11.12
C ILE A 149 18.29 11.36 10.90
N ILE A 150 17.43 10.39 11.29
CA ILE A 150 15.98 10.56 11.22
C ILE A 150 15.55 11.78 12.03
N GLU A 151 16.00 11.91 13.29
CA GLU A 151 15.69 13.04 14.16
C GLU A 151 16.10 14.38 13.52
N SER A 152 17.38 14.47 13.08
CA SER A 152 17.91 15.68 12.47
C SER A 152 17.19 16.09 11.18
N MET A 153 16.88 15.14 10.30
CA MET A 153 16.17 15.43 9.05
C MET A 153 14.71 15.77 9.31
N ALA A 154 14.04 15.07 10.23
CA ALA A 154 12.66 15.34 10.58
C ALA A 154 12.47 16.75 11.17
N ASP A 155 13.35 17.22 12.07
CA ASP A 155 13.35 18.61 12.58
C ASP A 155 13.42 19.65 11.42
N ARG A 156 14.27 19.38 10.43
CA ARG A 156 14.43 20.27 9.27
C ARG A 156 13.22 20.25 8.33
N ILE A 157 12.62 19.08 8.10
CA ILE A 157 11.40 18.93 7.29
C ILE A 157 10.24 19.62 7.97
N MET A 158 10.07 19.46 9.30
CA MET A 158 9.07 20.17 10.08
C MET A 158 9.26 21.69 9.99
N THR A 159 10.50 22.17 10.02
CA THR A 159 10.80 23.61 9.85
C THR A 159 10.35 24.11 8.48
N ILE A 160 10.59 23.34 7.39
CA ILE A 160 10.12 23.68 6.05
C ILE A 160 8.58 23.70 6.01
N ALA A 161 7.92 22.67 6.56
CA ALA A 161 6.48 22.58 6.57
C ALA A 161 5.84 23.76 7.32
N ASN A 162 6.30 24.04 8.54
CA ASN A 162 5.80 25.16 9.37
C ASN A 162 6.01 26.52 8.70
N SER A 163 7.19 26.74 8.10
CA SER A 163 7.52 28.01 7.43
C SER A 163 6.69 28.27 6.17
N ASN A 164 6.10 27.23 5.58
CA ASN A 164 5.24 27.31 4.40
C ASN A 164 3.75 27.10 4.71
N GLY A 165 3.38 26.88 5.98
CA GLY A 165 2.00 26.65 6.40
C GLY A 165 1.38 25.38 5.84
N ILE A 166 2.17 24.31 5.63
CA ILE A 166 1.73 23.03 5.08
C ILE A 166 1.84 21.91 6.12
N GLN A 167 1.06 20.87 5.93
CA GLN A 167 1.07 19.71 6.82
C GLN A 167 2.35 18.86 6.62
N HIS A 168 2.79 18.21 7.69
CA HIS A 168 3.82 17.19 7.65
C HIS A 168 3.41 15.97 8.48
N THR A 169 3.49 14.80 7.89
CA THR A 169 3.33 13.51 8.59
C THR A 169 4.35 12.51 8.10
N SER A 170 4.62 11.50 8.91
CA SER A 170 5.58 10.45 8.53
C SER A 170 5.17 9.08 9.03
N ALA A 171 5.80 8.05 8.47
CA ALA A 171 5.69 6.67 8.89
C ALA A 171 7.08 6.02 8.93
N VAL A 172 7.23 4.97 9.74
CA VAL A 172 8.47 4.18 9.84
C VAL A 172 8.18 2.73 9.52
N VAL A 173 9.01 2.12 8.68
CA VAL A 173 9.03 0.68 8.48
C VAL A 173 10.29 0.13 9.14
N THR A 174 10.11 -0.66 10.20
CA THR A 174 11.21 -1.16 11.04
C THR A 174 11.03 -2.63 11.38
N ASN A 175 12.10 -3.30 11.75
CA ASN A 175 12.02 -4.65 12.31
C ASN A 175 11.55 -4.65 13.79
N GLY A 176 11.46 -3.48 14.43
CA GLY A 176 10.97 -3.30 15.80
C GLY A 176 11.98 -3.59 16.91
N TYR A 177 13.14 -4.14 16.59
CA TYR A 177 14.14 -4.55 17.60
C TYR A 177 14.74 -3.36 18.37
N LEU A 178 14.93 -2.23 17.70
CA LEU A 178 15.49 -1.00 18.28
C LEU A 178 14.42 -0.01 18.77
N LEU A 179 13.15 -0.39 18.80
CA LEU A 179 12.03 0.48 19.12
C LEU A 179 11.89 0.72 20.63
N SER A 180 12.94 1.24 21.26
CA SER A 180 12.98 1.59 22.69
C SER A 180 12.03 2.75 23.01
N GLU A 181 11.74 2.97 24.30
CA GLU A 181 10.93 4.10 24.75
C GLU A 181 11.50 5.46 24.28
N LYS A 182 12.83 5.62 24.31
CA LYS A 182 13.50 6.82 23.80
C LYS A 182 13.21 7.05 22.33
N ILE A 183 13.27 5.98 21.52
CA ILE A 183 12.98 6.05 20.06
C ILE A 183 11.51 6.35 19.85
N LEU A 184 10.58 5.70 20.55
CA LEU A 184 9.15 6.00 20.44
C LEU A 184 8.84 7.48 20.72
N ARG A 185 9.39 8.05 21.79
CA ARG A 185 9.21 9.47 22.12
C ARG A 185 9.78 10.40 21.05
N MET A 186 10.94 10.05 20.49
CA MET A 186 11.54 10.79 19.38
C MET A 186 10.62 10.76 18.16
N LEU A 187 10.07 9.59 17.80
CA LEU A 187 9.16 9.45 16.65
C LEU A 187 7.83 10.20 16.87
N GLU A 188 7.26 10.15 18.08
CA GLU A 188 6.05 10.93 18.44
C GLU A 188 6.27 12.44 18.26
N LYS A 189 7.40 12.95 18.73
CA LYS A 189 7.79 14.37 18.60
C LYS A 189 7.86 14.81 17.13
N HIS A 190 8.21 13.91 16.21
CA HIS A 190 8.47 14.20 14.81
C HIS A 190 7.34 13.78 13.86
N CYS A 191 6.08 13.83 14.33
CA CYS A 191 4.88 13.60 13.53
C CYS A 191 4.86 12.22 12.83
N VAL A 192 5.41 11.20 13.48
CA VAL A 192 5.24 9.82 13.03
C VAL A 192 3.87 9.33 13.47
N GLU A 193 2.98 9.11 12.52
CA GLU A 193 1.61 8.65 12.78
C GLU A 193 1.49 7.13 12.73
N ARG A 194 2.40 6.47 12.02
CA ARG A 194 2.36 5.02 11.84
C ARG A 194 3.74 4.39 11.89
N ILE A 195 3.83 3.28 12.61
CA ILE A 195 4.97 2.37 12.59
C ILE A 195 4.52 1.02 12.05
N GLN A 196 5.18 0.53 11.01
CA GLN A 196 5.02 -0.83 10.54
C GLN A 196 6.14 -1.71 11.09
N VAL A 197 5.77 -2.73 11.87
CA VAL A 197 6.69 -3.77 12.36
C VAL A 197 6.38 -5.09 11.66
N THR A 198 7.39 -5.90 11.39
CA THR A 198 7.16 -7.23 10.79
C THR A 198 7.34 -8.33 11.83
N LEU A 199 6.34 -9.24 11.91
CA LEU A 199 6.39 -10.49 12.66
C LEU A 199 5.84 -11.63 11.79
N ASP A 200 6.60 -12.70 11.63
CA ASP A 200 6.23 -13.81 10.74
C ASP A 200 5.64 -15.01 11.47
N GLY A 201 5.46 -14.92 12.79
CA GLY A 201 4.89 -15.93 13.68
C GLY A 201 5.18 -15.62 15.14
N VAL A 202 4.85 -16.54 16.03
CA VAL A 202 5.11 -16.45 17.48
C VAL A 202 6.44 -17.15 17.82
N GLY A 203 7.26 -16.52 18.67
CA GLY A 203 8.49 -17.10 19.19
C GLY A 203 9.42 -17.67 18.11
N GLN A 204 9.72 -18.96 18.17
CA GLN A 204 10.64 -19.63 17.26
C GLN A 204 10.24 -19.57 15.78
N ILE A 205 8.95 -19.47 15.48
CA ILE A 205 8.48 -19.32 14.07
C ILE A 205 8.96 -17.99 13.50
N ASN A 206 8.88 -16.91 14.27
CA ASN A 206 9.45 -15.62 13.90
C ASN A 206 10.97 -15.69 13.78
N ASP A 207 11.63 -16.24 14.78
CA ASP A 207 13.08 -16.26 14.91
C ASP A 207 13.77 -17.09 13.82
N ALA A 208 13.09 -18.13 13.32
CA ALA A 208 13.58 -18.93 12.20
C ALA A 208 13.71 -18.13 10.88
N SER A 209 12.93 -17.06 10.72
CA SER A 209 12.94 -16.21 9.51
C SER A 209 13.47 -14.80 9.76
N ARG A 210 13.54 -14.35 11.00
CA ARG A 210 13.90 -12.96 11.36
C ARG A 210 14.92 -12.92 12.50
N MET A 211 16.08 -13.54 12.27
CA MET A 211 17.17 -13.64 13.23
C MET A 211 18.16 -12.47 13.11
N LEU A 212 18.92 -12.23 14.16
CA LEU A 212 20.11 -11.38 14.13
C LEU A 212 21.22 -12.01 13.26
N HIS A 213 22.25 -11.24 12.91
CA HIS A 213 23.41 -11.77 12.17
C HIS A 213 24.17 -12.88 12.88
N ASN A 214 24.13 -12.91 14.22
CA ASN A 214 24.74 -13.97 15.04
C ASN A 214 23.84 -15.21 15.22
N GLY A 215 22.62 -15.20 14.63
CA GLY A 215 21.65 -16.28 14.71
C GLY A 215 20.73 -16.23 15.94
N GLU A 216 20.87 -15.23 16.82
CA GLU A 216 19.98 -15.06 17.97
C GLU A 216 18.56 -14.66 17.55
N GLY A 217 17.57 -15.12 18.35
CA GLY A 217 16.17 -14.77 18.17
C GLY A 217 15.87 -13.31 18.45
N THR A 218 14.78 -12.82 17.92
CA THR A 218 14.39 -11.40 17.98
C THR A 218 13.00 -11.17 18.53
N PHE A 219 12.16 -12.20 18.59
CA PHE A 219 10.75 -12.10 18.92
C PHE A 219 10.51 -11.46 20.30
N GLU A 220 11.17 -11.96 21.34
CA GLU A 220 10.96 -11.46 22.71
C GLU A 220 11.32 -9.98 22.86
N THR A 221 12.45 -9.55 22.28
CA THR A 221 12.85 -8.14 22.28
C THR A 221 11.86 -7.24 21.53
N ILE A 222 11.37 -7.71 20.40
CA ILE A 222 10.36 -6.97 19.63
C ILE A 222 9.08 -6.85 20.46
N MET A 223 8.59 -7.94 21.07
CA MET A 223 7.38 -7.92 21.86
C MET A 223 7.52 -7.06 23.13
N GLU A 224 8.68 -7.08 23.78
CA GLU A 224 8.97 -6.15 24.87
C GLU A 224 8.85 -4.70 24.41
N ASN A 225 9.43 -4.35 23.26
CA ASN A 225 9.33 -3.02 22.69
C ASN A 225 7.87 -2.63 22.35
N LEU A 226 7.10 -3.56 21.79
CA LEU A 226 5.69 -3.35 21.42
C LEU A 226 4.73 -3.29 22.63
N SER A 227 5.16 -3.72 23.82
CA SER A 227 4.36 -3.60 25.05
C SER A 227 4.27 -2.16 25.57
N ARG A 228 5.12 -1.26 25.07
CA ARG A 228 5.17 0.15 25.49
C ARG A 228 3.99 0.93 24.91
N ARG A 229 3.41 1.80 25.73
CA ARG A 229 2.33 2.68 25.29
C ARG A 229 2.87 3.81 24.42
N THR A 230 2.19 4.06 23.31
CA THR A 230 2.47 5.16 22.39
C THR A 230 1.17 5.68 21.78
N THR A 231 1.18 6.90 21.29
CA THR A 231 0.10 7.48 20.50
C THR A 231 0.20 7.10 19.02
N ILE A 232 1.34 6.54 18.60
CA ILE A 232 1.58 6.14 17.21
C ILE A 232 0.79 4.86 16.91
N ASN A 233 0.12 4.82 15.77
CA ASN A 233 -0.53 3.61 15.29
C ASN A 233 0.52 2.56 14.88
N ILE A 234 0.57 1.43 15.58
CA ILE A 234 1.50 0.34 15.26
C ILE A 234 0.77 -0.76 14.50
N VAL A 235 1.23 -0.99 13.27
CA VAL A 235 0.68 -2.02 12.38
C VAL A 235 1.70 -3.15 12.25
N VAL A 236 1.28 -4.36 12.57
CA VAL A 236 2.10 -5.57 12.43
C VAL A 236 1.85 -6.19 11.06
N ARG A 237 2.89 -6.30 10.26
CA ARG A 237 2.89 -7.03 8.99
C ARG A 237 3.38 -8.46 9.22
N SER A 238 2.71 -9.45 8.66
CA SER A 238 3.23 -10.82 8.60
C SER A 238 3.47 -11.23 7.15
N ASN A 239 4.72 -11.60 6.81
CA ASN A 239 5.06 -12.13 5.49
C ASN A 239 4.77 -13.63 5.46
N ILE A 240 3.69 -13.99 4.80
CA ILE A 240 3.19 -15.36 4.75
C ILE A 240 3.78 -16.12 3.57
N SER A 241 4.38 -17.27 3.87
CA SER A 241 4.93 -18.26 2.95
C SER A 241 4.33 -19.64 3.22
N LYS A 242 4.66 -20.64 2.41
CA LYS A 242 4.29 -22.04 2.69
C LYS A 242 4.82 -22.55 4.03
N ARG A 243 5.90 -21.97 4.53
CA ARG A 243 6.56 -22.37 5.77
C ARG A 243 5.79 -21.96 7.03
N ASN A 244 5.16 -20.78 7.02
CA ASN A 244 4.53 -20.19 8.21
C ASN A 244 3.03 -19.91 8.07
N MET A 245 2.40 -20.23 6.94
CA MET A 245 0.99 -19.89 6.72
C MET A 245 0.06 -20.47 7.81
N GLU A 246 0.29 -21.71 8.25
CA GLU A 246 -0.55 -22.35 9.26
C GLU A 246 -0.41 -21.70 10.65
N HIS A 247 0.66 -20.94 10.90
CA HIS A 247 0.93 -20.23 12.14
C HIS A 247 0.37 -18.79 12.19
N TYR A 248 -0.23 -18.31 11.09
CA TYR A 248 -0.78 -16.95 11.06
C TYR A 248 -1.94 -16.75 12.04
N GLY A 249 -2.81 -17.76 12.18
CA GLY A 249 -3.92 -17.72 13.14
C GLY A 249 -3.44 -17.69 14.60
N GLU A 250 -2.33 -18.38 14.91
CA GLU A 250 -1.69 -18.33 16.22
C GLU A 250 -1.15 -16.93 16.53
N LEU A 251 -0.46 -16.29 15.58
CA LEU A 251 0.03 -14.91 15.72
C LEU A 251 -1.13 -13.93 15.92
N TYR A 252 -2.24 -14.10 15.18
CA TYR A 252 -3.42 -13.25 15.34
C TYR A 252 -3.98 -13.34 16.76
N SER A 253 -4.21 -14.56 17.26
CA SER A 253 -4.73 -14.78 18.62
C SER A 253 -3.77 -14.26 19.70
N TYR A 254 -2.46 -14.48 19.50
CA TYR A 254 -1.43 -13.97 20.40
C TYR A 254 -1.48 -12.43 20.51
N LEU A 255 -1.59 -11.71 19.39
CA LEU A 255 -1.66 -10.24 19.40
C LEU A 255 -2.97 -9.72 20.01
N VAL A 256 -4.09 -10.41 19.84
CA VAL A 256 -5.34 -10.06 20.51
C VAL A 256 -5.19 -10.12 22.03
N ASP A 257 -4.58 -11.19 22.55
CA ASP A 257 -4.36 -11.34 24.01
C ASP A 257 -3.27 -10.39 24.51
N PHE A 258 -2.24 -10.14 23.72
CA PHE A 258 -1.20 -9.16 24.02
C PHE A 258 -1.78 -7.75 24.17
N ASN A 259 -2.65 -7.32 23.24
CA ASN A 259 -3.35 -6.03 23.31
C ASN A 259 -4.15 -5.90 24.60
N LYS A 260 -4.89 -6.95 25.00
CA LYS A 260 -5.65 -6.95 26.27
C LYS A 260 -4.72 -6.83 27.47
N LYS A 261 -3.60 -7.57 27.48
CA LYS A 261 -2.66 -7.61 28.60
C LYS A 261 -1.95 -6.28 28.81
N TYR A 262 -1.50 -5.63 27.75
CA TYR A 262 -0.67 -4.42 27.82
C TYR A 262 -1.43 -3.12 27.54
N GLY A 263 -2.69 -3.19 27.14
CA GLY A 263 -3.52 -2.04 26.75
C GLY A 263 -2.99 -1.35 25.47
N THR A 264 -2.46 -2.14 24.53
CA THR A 264 -1.98 -1.69 23.22
C THR A 264 -3.08 -1.87 22.17
N ASN A 265 -2.87 -1.34 20.99
CA ASN A 265 -3.81 -1.47 19.85
C ASN A 265 -3.03 -1.88 18.59
N LEU A 266 -2.30 -2.99 18.68
CA LEU A 266 -1.59 -3.55 17.55
C LEU A 266 -2.58 -4.14 16.55
N THR A 267 -2.50 -3.75 15.30
CA THR A 267 -3.29 -4.35 14.21
C THR A 267 -2.41 -5.27 13.38
N LEU A 268 -2.93 -6.43 12.96
CA LEU A 268 -2.19 -7.41 12.15
C LEU A 268 -2.76 -7.46 10.74
N TYR A 269 -1.89 -7.41 9.72
CA TYR A 269 -2.30 -7.69 8.36
C TYR A 269 -1.35 -8.70 7.68
N PRO A 270 -1.92 -9.59 6.85
CA PRO A 270 -1.16 -10.58 6.10
C PRO A 270 -0.58 -9.98 4.82
N ALA A 271 0.66 -10.32 4.51
CA ALA A 271 1.28 -10.01 3.23
C ALA A 271 1.87 -11.28 2.63
N ARG A 272 1.59 -11.55 1.36
CA ARG A 272 2.22 -12.67 0.68
C ARG A 272 3.74 -12.44 0.60
N MET A 273 4.54 -13.39 1.09
CA MET A 273 5.98 -13.32 0.95
C MET A 273 6.37 -13.33 -0.53
N GLU A 274 7.22 -12.39 -0.90
CA GLU A 274 7.75 -12.29 -2.25
C GLU A 274 9.20 -12.73 -2.30
N VAL A 275 9.57 -13.39 -3.39
CA VAL A 275 10.95 -13.83 -3.62
C VAL A 275 11.54 -13.03 -4.77
N TYR A 276 12.56 -12.27 -4.47
CA TYR A 276 13.30 -11.45 -5.41
C TYR A 276 14.66 -12.09 -5.73
N HIS A 277 15.36 -11.55 -6.73
CA HIS A 277 16.63 -12.10 -7.20
C HIS A 277 17.76 -12.10 -6.15
N ASN A 278 17.67 -11.22 -5.15
CA ASN A 278 18.61 -11.14 -4.02
C ASN A 278 18.17 -11.92 -2.78
N SER A 279 16.97 -12.51 -2.79
CA SER A 279 16.50 -13.36 -1.70
C SER A 279 17.25 -14.70 -1.67
N LYS A 280 17.64 -15.15 -0.48
CA LYS A 280 18.22 -16.51 -0.27
C LYS A 280 17.15 -17.61 -0.20
N THR A 281 15.89 -17.22 0.01
CA THR A 281 14.74 -18.13 0.03
C THR A 281 14.39 -18.62 -1.38
N GLY A 282 14.13 -19.91 -1.53
CA GLY A 282 13.72 -20.50 -2.79
C GLY A 282 12.30 -20.09 -3.23
N LYS A 283 12.05 -20.12 -4.56
CA LYS A 283 10.74 -19.78 -5.13
C LYS A 283 9.64 -20.76 -4.74
N ASP A 284 9.99 -21.97 -4.37
CA ASP A 284 9.11 -23.05 -3.89
C ASP A 284 8.43 -22.72 -2.55
N GLU A 285 8.99 -21.79 -1.77
CA GLU A 285 8.37 -21.31 -0.52
C GLU A 285 7.29 -20.23 -0.75
N LYS A 286 7.28 -19.61 -1.93
CA LYS A 286 6.29 -18.57 -2.28
C LYS A 286 4.94 -19.24 -2.55
N LEU A 287 3.88 -18.70 -1.95
CA LEU A 287 2.50 -19.02 -2.30
C LEU A 287 2.11 -18.36 -3.63
N SER A 288 1.27 -19.01 -4.42
CA SER A 288 0.54 -18.30 -5.48
C SER A 288 -0.42 -17.28 -4.87
N GLN A 289 -0.94 -16.34 -5.68
CA GLN A 289 -1.96 -15.41 -5.18
C GLN A 289 -3.24 -16.16 -4.79
N GLU A 290 -3.62 -17.15 -5.57
CA GLU A 290 -4.81 -17.96 -5.33
C GLU A 290 -4.71 -18.74 -4.02
N GLU A 291 -3.60 -19.48 -3.79
CA GLU A 291 -3.35 -20.20 -2.53
C GLU A 291 -3.40 -19.25 -1.33
N PHE A 292 -2.76 -18.09 -1.42
CA PHE A 292 -2.70 -17.12 -0.35
C PHE A 292 -4.08 -16.55 -0.01
N PHE A 293 -4.83 -16.08 -1.00
CA PHE A 293 -6.14 -15.48 -0.75
C PHE A 293 -7.19 -16.53 -0.38
N LYS A 294 -7.12 -17.74 -0.94
CA LYS A 294 -7.96 -18.86 -0.53
C LYS A 294 -7.74 -19.18 0.95
N TYR A 295 -6.49 -19.32 1.38
CA TYR A 295 -6.14 -19.57 2.77
C TYR A 295 -6.74 -18.52 3.72
N LEU A 296 -6.59 -17.23 3.39
CA LEU A 296 -7.10 -16.13 4.19
C LEU A 296 -8.65 -16.11 4.23
N GLY A 297 -9.29 -16.37 3.10
CA GLY A 297 -10.75 -16.37 2.97
C GLY A 297 -11.40 -17.48 3.78
N GLU A 298 -10.91 -18.72 3.66
CA GLU A 298 -11.40 -19.89 4.39
C GLU A 298 -11.31 -19.72 5.92
N ARG A 299 -10.36 -18.92 6.40
CA ARG A 299 -10.16 -18.65 7.84
C ARG A 299 -10.70 -17.30 8.32
N GLY A 300 -11.38 -16.56 7.46
CA GLY A 300 -11.99 -15.27 7.81
C GLY A 300 -11.02 -14.10 8.01
N PHE A 301 -9.75 -14.25 7.64
CA PHE A 301 -8.72 -13.22 7.80
C PHE A 301 -8.79 -12.09 6.75
N LEU A 302 -9.64 -12.21 5.74
CA LEU A 302 -9.93 -11.12 4.78
C LEU A 302 -10.94 -10.10 5.31
N SER A 303 -11.51 -10.33 6.49
CA SER A 303 -12.58 -9.50 7.05
C SER A 303 -12.19 -8.05 7.34
N THR A 304 -10.90 -7.78 7.47
CA THR A 304 -10.37 -6.43 7.77
C THR A 304 -10.05 -5.59 6.53
N GLN A 305 -10.08 -6.19 5.34
CA GLN A 305 -9.80 -5.44 4.11
C GLN A 305 -11.06 -4.71 3.65
N LYS A 306 -10.95 -3.40 3.45
CA LYS A 306 -12.05 -2.55 2.94
C LYS A 306 -12.12 -2.65 1.41
N ILE A 307 -13.33 -2.56 0.85
CA ILE A 307 -13.49 -2.19 -0.55
C ILE A 307 -13.14 -0.71 -0.64
N ASN A 308 -12.00 -0.43 -1.28
CA ASN A 308 -11.66 0.97 -1.57
C ASN A 308 -12.50 1.45 -2.76
N ASP A 309 -12.92 2.69 -2.71
CA ASP A 309 -13.47 3.38 -3.87
C ASP A 309 -12.44 3.44 -5.02
N ALA A 310 -12.89 3.79 -6.21
CA ALA A 310 -11.99 3.95 -7.36
C ALA A 310 -10.83 4.89 -7.01
N LYS A 311 -9.60 4.38 -7.06
CA LYS A 311 -8.41 5.13 -6.64
C LYS A 311 -7.70 5.86 -7.78
N PHE A 312 -7.84 5.35 -8.99
CA PHE A 312 -7.16 5.79 -10.21
C PHE A 312 -5.60 5.83 -10.13
N VAL A 313 -5.01 5.30 -9.04
CA VAL A 313 -3.56 5.14 -8.86
C VAL A 313 -3.32 3.84 -8.11
N SER A 314 -2.41 2.99 -8.59
CA SER A 314 -2.11 1.71 -7.93
C SER A 314 -1.13 1.88 -6.77
N CYS A 315 -0.13 2.75 -6.93
CA CYS A 315 0.86 3.01 -5.89
C CYS A 315 1.57 4.37 -6.05
N THR A 316 2.37 4.75 -5.06
CA THR A 316 3.15 5.99 -5.07
C THR A 316 4.17 6.07 -6.22
N ALA A 317 4.66 4.93 -6.73
CA ALA A 317 5.63 4.90 -7.82
C ALA A 317 5.13 5.55 -9.13
N GLU A 318 3.81 5.62 -9.34
CA GLU A 318 3.18 6.31 -10.48
C GLU A 318 3.09 7.82 -10.31
N ARG A 319 3.06 8.33 -9.06
CA ARG A 319 2.82 9.74 -8.78
C ARG A 319 4.03 10.59 -9.16
N PHE A 320 3.83 11.70 -9.86
CA PHE A 320 4.93 12.57 -10.31
C PHE A 320 5.70 13.18 -9.15
N HIS A 321 5.03 13.49 -8.05
CA HIS A 321 5.62 14.08 -6.85
C HIS A 321 5.92 13.03 -5.76
N SER A 322 6.43 11.86 -6.17
CA SER A 322 6.89 10.81 -5.28
C SER A 322 8.33 10.41 -5.61
N TYR A 323 9.19 10.35 -4.59
CA TYR A 323 10.62 10.08 -4.73
C TYR A 323 11.10 9.17 -3.61
N ALA A 324 12.01 8.25 -3.92
CA ALA A 324 12.68 7.43 -2.93
C ALA A 324 14.19 7.68 -2.99
N PHE A 325 14.82 7.88 -1.83
CA PHE A 325 16.24 8.20 -1.69
C PHE A 325 16.95 7.13 -0.87
N ASP A 326 18.10 6.65 -1.35
CA ASP A 326 19.00 5.85 -0.53
C ASP A 326 20.05 6.72 0.19
N GLU A 327 20.89 6.10 1.01
CA GLU A 327 21.92 6.77 1.82
C GLU A 327 23.04 7.41 0.98
N LYS A 328 23.15 7.05 -0.30
CA LYS A 328 24.10 7.66 -1.26
C LYS A 328 23.50 8.82 -2.04
N GLY A 329 22.21 9.12 -1.85
CA GLY A 329 21.49 10.15 -2.58
C GLY A 329 21.03 9.71 -3.98
N ASN A 330 21.04 8.42 -4.29
CA ASN A 330 20.40 7.90 -5.50
C ASN A 330 18.88 8.03 -5.37
N VAL A 331 18.22 8.27 -6.52
CA VAL A 331 16.76 8.54 -6.56
C VAL A 331 16.05 7.45 -7.35
N TYR A 332 14.97 6.93 -6.76
CA TYR A 332 14.18 5.80 -7.27
C TYR A 332 12.69 6.15 -7.33
N ARG A 333 11.94 5.34 -8.07
CA ARG A 333 10.47 5.41 -8.09
C ARG A 333 9.83 4.40 -7.15
N CYS A 334 10.38 3.22 -7.06
CA CYS A 334 9.81 2.08 -6.33
C CYS A 334 10.62 1.76 -5.06
N TRP A 335 9.92 1.38 -4.00
CA TRP A 335 10.52 0.94 -2.74
C TRP A 335 11.46 -0.27 -2.94
N ASN A 336 11.07 -1.20 -3.82
CA ASN A 336 11.85 -2.41 -4.10
C ASN A 336 13.14 -2.13 -4.88
N ASP A 337 13.28 -0.94 -5.44
CA ASP A 337 14.47 -0.56 -6.20
C ASP A 337 15.53 0.15 -5.34
N VAL A 338 15.13 0.63 -4.16
CA VAL A 338 16.03 1.39 -3.27
C VAL A 338 17.24 0.54 -2.92
N GLY A 339 18.44 1.15 -3.12
CA GLY A 339 19.71 0.47 -2.94
C GLY A 339 20.23 -0.25 -4.19
N ASN A 340 19.41 -0.49 -5.22
CA ASN A 340 19.85 -0.98 -6.52
C ASN A 340 20.24 0.18 -7.45
N GLU A 341 21.49 0.52 -7.49
CA GLU A 341 21.99 1.66 -8.28
C GLU A 341 21.67 1.57 -9.79
N LEU A 342 21.45 0.35 -10.32
CA LEU A 342 21.07 0.16 -11.72
C LEU A 342 19.65 0.64 -11.99
N MET A 343 18.78 0.65 -10.97
CA MET A 343 17.38 1.09 -11.05
C MET A 343 17.22 2.58 -10.69
N SER A 344 18.27 3.22 -10.18
CA SER A 344 18.26 4.66 -9.93
C SER A 344 18.03 5.42 -11.23
N PHE A 345 17.08 6.36 -11.22
CA PHE A 345 16.83 7.20 -12.39
C PHE A 345 17.58 8.54 -12.36
N SER A 346 18.10 8.93 -11.18
CA SER A 346 18.89 10.16 -10.99
C SER A 346 19.67 10.07 -9.67
N THR A 347 20.39 11.12 -9.32
CA THR A 347 20.85 11.42 -7.96
C THR A 347 20.22 12.73 -7.49
N VAL A 348 20.15 12.95 -6.17
CA VAL A 348 19.58 14.20 -5.63
C VAL A 348 20.40 15.42 -6.10
N ASP A 349 21.72 15.31 -6.19
CA ASP A 349 22.60 16.34 -6.73
C ASP A 349 22.25 16.70 -8.19
N GLN A 350 22.02 15.69 -9.03
CA GLN A 350 21.60 15.92 -10.43
C GLN A 350 20.22 16.57 -10.51
N LEU A 351 19.27 16.19 -9.64
CA LEU A 351 17.97 16.83 -9.63
C LEU A 351 18.05 18.32 -9.25
N LEU A 352 18.98 18.69 -8.38
CA LEU A 352 19.19 20.08 -7.97
C LEU A 352 19.88 20.93 -9.05
N ARG A 353 20.88 20.38 -9.77
CA ARG A 353 21.73 21.14 -10.71
C ARG A 353 21.12 21.30 -12.11
N ASP A 354 20.53 20.27 -12.67
CA ASP A 354 20.35 20.15 -14.13
C ASP A 354 18.89 20.17 -14.62
N ASN A 355 17.98 20.81 -13.93
CA ASN A 355 16.55 20.71 -14.31
C ASN A 355 16.08 19.26 -14.55
N GLY A 356 16.70 18.30 -13.84
CA GLY A 356 16.25 16.92 -13.79
C GLY A 356 16.73 16.04 -14.93
N LYS A 357 18.00 16.00 -15.28
CA LYS A 357 18.52 14.89 -16.09
C LYS A 357 18.18 13.56 -15.44
N VAL A 358 17.38 12.75 -16.14
CA VAL A 358 16.89 11.47 -15.64
C VAL A 358 17.25 10.34 -16.62
N LYS A 359 17.53 9.16 -16.08
CA LYS A 359 17.66 7.94 -16.89
C LYS A 359 16.27 7.48 -17.30
N THR A 360 15.80 7.89 -18.45
CA THR A 360 14.44 7.67 -18.96
C THR A 360 14.00 6.22 -18.87
N ARG A 361 14.89 5.27 -19.16
CA ARG A 361 14.62 3.82 -19.06
C ARG A 361 14.19 3.36 -17.66
N ASN A 362 14.62 4.07 -16.61
CA ASN A 362 14.34 3.71 -15.21
C ASN A 362 13.11 4.44 -14.63
N ILE A 363 12.61 5.46 -15.30
CA ILE A 363 11.43 6.23 -14.84
C ILE A 363 10.18 5.93 -15.66
N VAL A 364 10.30 5.82 -16.99
CA VAL A 364 9.18 5.59 -17.89
C VAL A 364 8.35 4.36 -17.53
N PRO A 365 8.94 3.19 -17.19
CA PRO A 365 8.16 2.02 -16.82
C PRO A 365 7.22 2.21 -15.62
N TYR A 366 7.49 3.21 -14.76
CA TYR A 366 6.64 3.55 -13.63
C TYR A 366 5.58 4.60 -13.98
N LEU A 367 5.90 5.55 -14.87
CA LEU A 367 5.00 6.63 -15.26
C LEU A 367 4.07 6.23 -16.41
N ASP A 368 4.48 5.24 -17.20
CA ASP A 368 3.63 4.61 -18.23
C ASP A 368 3.02 3.35 -17.62
N ASN A 369 1.83 3.50 -17.08
CA ASN A 369 1.18 2.41 -16.36
C ASN A 369 0.87 1.22 -17.28
N GLY A 370 1.62 0.11 -17.10
CA GLY A 370 1.58 -1.06 -17.99
C GLY A 370 0.23 -1.79 -18.06
N TYR A 371 -0.77 -1.48 -17.18
CA TYR A 371 -2.11 -2.08 -17.29
C TYR A 371 -2.82 -1.70 -18.59
N GLN A 372 -2.47 -0.55 -19.20
CA GLN A 372 -3.04 -0.08 -20.45
C GLN A 372 -2.78 -1.03 -21.63
N PHE A 373 -1.78 -1.89 -21.52
CA PHE A 373 -1.41 -2.87 -22.55
C PHE A 373 -1.80 -4.32 -22.18
N ASP A 374 -2.52 -4.53 -21.08
CA ASP A 374 -2.95 -5.84 -20.60
C ASP A 374 -4.44 -6.03 -20.88
N ASP A 375 -4.75 -6.82 -21.91
CA ASP A 375 -6.13 -7.06 -22.35
C ASP A 375 -7.04 -7.63 -21.25
N GLU A 376 -6.52 -8.45 -20.33
CA GLU A 376 -7.33 -8.96 -19.22
C GLU A 376 -7.64 -7.85 -18.22
N CYS A 377 -6.71 -6.93 -17.96
CA CYS A 377 -6.95 -5.79 -17.10
C CYS A 377 -7.94 -4.82 -17.73
N LEU A 378 -7.85 -4.58 -19.05
CA LEU A 378 -8.77 -3.70 -19.78
C LEU A 378 -10.23 -4.20 -19.79
N ARG A 379 -10.42 -5.52 -19.65
CA ARG A 379 -11.75 -6.15 -19.56
C ARG A 379 -12.16 -6.44 -18.11
N CYS A 380 -11.33 -6.11 -17.14
CA CYS A 380 -11.57 -6.47 -15.74
C CYS A 380 -12.43 -5.42 -15.04
N LYS A 381 -13.60 -5.83 -14.56
CA LYS A 381 -14.51 -4.97 -13.78
C LYS A 381 -13.88 -4.35 -12.52
N LEU A 382 -12.80 -4.93 -12.00
CA LEU A 382 -12.04 -4.40 -10.86
C LEU A 382 -10.98 -3.36 -11.25
N LEU A 383 -10.85 -3.01 -12.54
CA LEU A 383 -9.83 -2.05 -12.98
C LEU A 383 -9.87 -0.73 -12.23
N PRO A 384 -11.04 -0.11 -11.96
CA PRO A 384 -11.12 1.18 -11.26
C PRO A 384 -10.52 1.16 -9.85
N VAL A 385 -10.61 0.04 -9.14
CA VAL A 385 -10.10 -0.12 -7.76
C VAL A 385 -8.71 -0.77 -7.70
N CYS A 386 -8.31 -1.51 -8.75
CA CYS A 386 -7.05 -2.24 -8.81
C CYS A 386 -5.94 -1.48 -9.55
N MET A 387 -6.31 -0.74 -10.61
CA MET A 387 -5.40 -0.01 -11.51
C MET A 387 -4.23 -0.87 -12.04
N GLY A 388 -4.50 -2.18 -12.25
CA GLY A 388 -3.53 -3.11 -12.81
C GLY A 388 -2.50 -3.68 -11.81
N GLY A 389 -2.60 -3.35 -10.52
CA GLY A 389 -1.73 -3.89 -9.48
C GLY A 389 -0.32 -3.33 -9.47
N CYS A 390 0.67 -4.12 -9.01
CA CYS A 390 2.04 -3.66 -8.83
C CYS A 390 2.77 -3.45 -10.16
N ILE A 391 3.11 -2.20 -10.48
CA ILE A 391 3.80 -1.80 -11.70
C ILE A 391 5.18 -2.47 -11.82
N MET A 392 5.95 -2.48 -10.75
CA MET A 392 7.27 -3.08 -10.75
C MET A 392 7.21 -4.56 -11.14
N LYS A 393 6.31 -5.33 -10.53
CA LYS A 393 6.15 -6.75 -10.87
C LYS A 393 5.68 -6.96 -12.30
N ARG A 394 4.73 -6.16 -12.76
CA ARG A 394 4.22 -6.23 -14.13
C ARG A 394 5.30 -5.92 -15.16
N ASN A 395 6.00 -4.82 -15.00
CA ASN A 395 6.94 -4.34 -16.02
C ASN A 395 8.28 -5.10 -16.01
N PHE A 396 8.80 -5.42 -14.81
CA PHE A 396 10.13 -6.02 -14.69
C PHE A 396 10.12 -7.52 -14.41
N MET A 397 9.11 -8.04 -13.70
CA MET A 397 9.01 -9.48 -13.38
C MET A 397 8.03 -10.23 -14.29
N LYS A 398 7.25 -9.52 -15.11
CA LYS A 398 6.17 -10.08 -15.95
C LYS A 398 5.12 -10.86 -15.12
N GLU A 399 4.95 -10.46 -13.87
CA GLU A 399 4.00 -11.04 -12.93
C GLU A 399 2.84 -10.06 -12.71
N ARG A 400 1.60 -10.51 -12.97
CA ARG A 400 0.39 -9.76 -12.63
C ARG A 400 0.06 -9.95 -11.16
N THR A 401 -0.16 -8.85 -10.44
CA THR A 401 -0.65 -8.87 -9.05
C THR A 401 -2.05 -8.32 -8.98
N CYS A 402 -3.02 -9.19 -8.78
CA CYS A 402 -4.42 -8.78 -8.65
C CYS A 402 -4.74 -8.30 -7.23
N THR A 403 -5.76 -7.44 -7.11
CA THR A 403 -6.32 -7.07 -5.82
C THR A 403 -6.92 -8.31 -5.11
N PRO A 404 -6.90 -8.37 -3.77
CA PRO A 404 -7.59 -9.41 -3.00
C PRO A 404 -9.06 -9.59 -3.38
N ILE A 405 -9.73 -8.50 -3.74
CA ILE A 405 -11.15 -8.50 -4.16
C ILE A 405 -11.40 -9.49 -5.30
N LYS A 406 -10.45 -9.69 -6.22
CA LYS A 406 -10.60 -10.62 -7.34
C LYS A 406 -10.88 -12.06 -6.90
N PHE A 407 -10.36 -12.46 -5.76
CA PHE A 407 -10.44 -13.83 -5.25
C PHE A 407 -11.62 -14.06 -4.30
N HIS A 408 -12.24 -12.97 -3.82
CA HIS A 408 -13.35 -13.01 -2.86
C HIS A 408 -14.31 -11.84 -3.10
N THR A 409 -14.69 -11.61 -4.36
CA THR A 409 -15.51 -10.47 -4.76
C THR A 409 -16.83 -10.43 -3.98
N ASP A 410 -17.49 -11.57 -3.84
CA ASP A 410 -18.81 -11.69 -3.22
C ASP A 410 -18.76 -11.32 -1.73
N ASP A 411 -17.75 -11.84 -1.01
CA ASP A 411 -17.56 -11.50 0.40
C ASP A 411 -17.32 -9.99 0.61
N PHE A 412 -16.56 -9.37 -0.30
CA PHE A 412 -16.28 -7.93 -0.22
C PHE A 412 -17.53 -7.10 -0.46
N VAL A 413 -18.30 -7.42 -1.51
CA VAL A 413 -19.51 -6.68 -1.87
C VAL A 413 -20.57 -6.83 -0.76
N LEU A 414 -20.77 -8.04 -0.22
CA LEU A 414 -21.69 -8.29 0.89
C LEU A 414 -21.33 -7.47 2.13
N ARG A 415 -20.05 -7.42 2.50
CA ARG A 415 -19.62 -6.64 3.67
C ARG A 415 -19.84 -5.15 3.49
N LYS A 416 -19.63 -4.62 2.28
CA LYS A 416 -19.92 -3.21 1.99
C LYS A 416 -21.42 -2.95 2.16
N PHE A 417 -22.27 -3.81 1.60
CA PHE A 417 -23.72 -3.71 1.70
C PHE A 417 -24.21 -3.70 3.15
N PHE A 418 -23.76 -4.65 3.98
CA PHE A 418 -24.17 -4.70 5.38
C PHE A 418 -23.63 -3.54 6.22
N LYS A 419 -22.42 -3.05 5.95
CA LYS A 419 -21.89 -1.86 6.65
C LYS A 419 -22.69 -0.60 6.33
N GLU A 420 -23.05 -0.37 5.09
CA GLU A 420 -23.86 0.79 4.69
C GLU A 420 -25.28 0.70 5.28
N SER A 421 -25.83 -0.50 5.45
CA SER A 421 -27.13 -0.71 6.12
C SER A 421 -27.05 -0.47 7.63
N ASP A 422 -25.92 -0.71 8.29
CA ASP A 422 -25.71 -0.46 9.72
C ASP A 422 -25.41 1.01 10.05
N THR A 423 -24.71 1.73 9.17
CA THR A 423 -24.44 3.18 9.33
C THR A 423 -25.70 4.02 9.20
N SER A 424 -26.73 3.54 8.50
CA SER A 424 -28.06 4.15 8.50
C SER A 424 -28.79 4.06 9.86
N LYS A 425 -28.25 3.27 10.82
CA LYS A 425 -28.78 3.07 12.18
C LYS A 425 -27.92 3.71 13.29
N GLY A 426 -26.95 4.57 12.97
CA GLY A 426 -26.21 5.41 13.91
C GLY A 426 -25.15 4.67 14.72
N GLY A 427 -23.90 4.76 14.33
CA GLY A 427 -22.73 4.32 15.10
C GLY A 427 -21.43 4.62 14.36
N GLU A 428 -20.71 5.64 14.82
CA GLU A 428 -19.38 5.99 14.28
C GLU A 428 -18.37 4.91 14.63
N ILE A 429 -17.74 4.33 13.61
CA ILE A 429 -16.56 3.48 13.77
C ILE A 429 -15.38 4.23 13.12
N HIS A 430 -14.41 4.63 13.94
CA HIS A 430 -13.18 5.28 13.49
C HIS A 430 -12.38 4.37 12.56
N ASP A 431 -12.15 4.84 11.37
CA ASP A 431 -11.40 4.21 10.30
C ASP A 431 -9.92 4.52 10.36
N ALA A 432 -9.09 3.49 10.38
CA ALA A 432 -7.66 3.60 10.11
C ALA A 432 -7.43 3.31 8.61
N ASP A 433 -7.17 4.35 7.83
CA ASP A 433 -6.85 4.24 6.41
C ASP A 433 -5.46 3.61 6.19
N CYS A 434 -5.38 2.61 5.29
CA CYS A 434 -4.13 2.10 4.70
C CYS A 434 -3.69 2.94 3.52
#